data_ab18b36105e2043e94bf6e99aa1bc4f6
#
_entry.id   ab18b36105e2043e94bf6e99aa1bc4f6
#
_cell.length_a   1.000
_cell.length_b   1.000
_cell.length_c   1.000
_cell.angle_alpha   90.00
_cell.angle_beta   90.00
_cell.angle_gamma   90.00
#
_symmetry.space_group_name_H-M   'P 1'
#
loop_
_entity.id
_entity.type
_entity.pdbx_description
1 polymer ?
#
loop_
_entity_poly.entity_id
_entity_poly.type
_entity_poly.pdbx_seq_one_letter_code
_entity_poly.pdbx_strand_id
1 'polypeptide(L)'
;MKKLLIRIGIVLVMLLILNWVYSMWFFEKDLRKHSDIVELSWQVTDDSCRIIYLGESSNNHYGDEESNHRKISDFTADYFPTVKMGDLTKEASHAQTYYYMLKHIPATSAVETVVVTMNLRSFGPLWIYSKLETPLRKQLVLLEDYPPLVNRFLLAFKAYPIKTEEEWNELVFEHWRNDTFNIPNFAWRTTADWDYGMYSYGWYDQQGQRDWDVTALACHYIKTYAFEINDDNPRVKDFDAIVDLCRERGWNLVFNLMAENVDKANELVGKDLMLLFKNNHDYLMQRYGSLDGVTVVDNLNLVRDVNFIDQDWTTEHYYEEGRRIVADHLALALREFYPDDYHNPDSLKLDVGHYFLGGSRTLDKQHPYSMTLMLTADSIRPDWDMVNVAFELKRQDDLCNPVFAVEKHGVQDEKSIDSYAVKEQIQKNDAWDFATYALPIDSVFRTAQIIKLYVHNFSDSPIQIRNLDVSFRPAYLKPRVKAQTYKSADANDGK
;
A
#
# COMPACT_ATOMS: atom_id res chain seq x y z
N MET A 1 -19.81 5.20 57.22
CA MET A 1 -19.97 5.68 55.88
C MET A 1 -19.62 7.16 55.71
N LYS A 2 -20.25 8.12 56.41
CA LYS A 2 -20.03 9.58 56.22
C LYS A 2 -18.56 10.01 56.33
N LYS A 3 -17.81 9.51 57.36
CA LYS A 3 -16.36 9.80 57.50
C LYS A 3 -15.52 9.23 56.37
N LEU A 4 -15.87 8.08 55.81
CA LEU A 4 -15.18 7.48 54.64
C LEU A 4 -15.40 8.31 53.38
N LEU A 5 -16.64 8.71 53.11
CA LEU A 5 -16.97 9.58 51.96
C LEU A 5 -16.23 10.92 52.02
N ILE A 6 -16.13 11.53 53.21
CA ILE A 6 -15.35 12.77 53.41
C ILE A 6 -13.87 12.54 53.06
N ARG A 7 -13.27 11.44 53.52
CA ARG A 7 -11.86 11.12 53.23
C ARG A 7 -11.64 10.89 51.73
N ILE A 8 -12.54 10.15 51.09
CA ILE A 8 -12.50 9.95 49.65
C ILE A 8 -12.61 11.30 48.90
N GLY A 9 -13.54 12.17 49.33
CA GLY A 9 -13.69 13.50 48.75
C GLY A 9 -12.43 14.36 48.89
N ILE A 10 -11.76 14.32 50.03
CA ILE A 10 -10.50 15.04 50.27
C ILE A 10 -9.41 14.52 49.32
N VAL A 11 -9.28 13.18 49.17
CA VAL A 11 -8.28 12.57 48.27
C VAL A 11 -8.58 12.97 46.81
N LEU A 12 -9.83 12.94 46.37
CA LEU A 12 -10.20 13.36 45.01
C LEU A 12 -9.86 14.84 44.75
N VAL A 13 -10.16 15.72 45.71
CA VAL A 13 -9.78 17.14 45.59
C VAL A 13 -8.26 17.31 45.50
N MET A 14 -7.51 16.60 46.34
CA MET A 14 -6.04 16.61 46.29
C MET A 14 -5.51 16.13 44.90
N LEU A 15 -6.07 15.04 44.37
CA LEU A 15 -5.69 14.52 43.06
C LEU A 15 -6.01 15.52 41.94
N LEU A 16 -7.15 16.21 41.99
CA LEU A 16 -7.50 17.26 41.02
C LEU A 16 -6.51 18.44 41.06
N ILE A 17 -6.15 18.89 42.31
CA ILE A 17 -5.14 19.94 42.49
C ILE A 17 -3.78 19.49 41.97
N LEU A 18 -3.36 18.29 42.28
CA LEU A 18 -2.07 17.71 41.84
C LEU A 18 -2.07 17.58 40.28
N ASN A 19 -3.18 17.12 39.69
CA ASN A 19 -3.30 17.04 38.25
C ASN A 19 -3.21 18.43 37.59
N TRP A 20 -3.88 19.43 38.18
CA TRP A 20 -3.78 20.81 37.68
C TRP A 20 -2.35 21.35 37.75
N VAL A 21 -1.67 21.19 38.91
CA VAL A 21 -0.26 21.59 39.09
C VAL A 21 0.66 20.87 38.11
N TYR A 22 0.46 19.55 37.94
CA TYR A 22 1.24 18.76 37.00
C TYR A 22 1.03 19.22 35.57
N SER A 23 -0.21 19.44 35.14
CA SER A 23 -0.57 19.89 33.80
C SER A 23 0.04 21.24 33.45
N MET A 24 0.06 22.18 34.43
CA MET A 24 0.57 23.54 34.17
C MET A 24 2.09 23.67 34.14
N TRP A 25 2.82 22.84 34.90
CA TRP A 25 4.25 23.08 35.13
C TRP A 25 5.18 21.93 34.72
N PHE A 26 4.68 20.71 34.64
CA PHE A 26 5.53 19.55 34.45
C PHE A 26 5.17 18.73 33.19
N PHE A 27 3.94 18.74 32.78
CA PHE A 27 3.44 17.85 31.72
C PHE A 27 4.19 18.05 30.39
N GLU A 28 4.37 19.31 29.96
CA GLU A 28 5.11 19.60 28.73
C GLU A 28 6.57 19.11 28.78
N LYS A 29 7.24 19.26 29.93
CA LYS A 29 8.60 18.75 30.11
C LYS A 29 8.68 17.24 30.04
N ASP A 30 7.68 16.56 30.61
CA ASP A 30 7.59 15.10 30.57
C ASP A 30 7.25 14.62 29.14
N LEU A 31 6.40 15.31 28.40
CA LEU A 31 6.14 15.03 27.00
C LEU A 31 7.44 15.08 26.19
N ARG A 32 8.17 16.19 26.24
CA ARG A 32 9.46 16.35 25.52
C ARG A 32 10.49 15.30 25.91
N LYS A 33 10.46 14.84 27.16
CA LYS A 33 11.41 13.83 27.65
C LYS A 33 11.07 12.40 27.25
N HIS A 34 9.79 12.07 27.11
CA HIS A 34 9.31 10.69 27.00
C HIS A 34 8.62 10.38 25.67
N SER A 35 8.28 11.39 24.87
CA SER A 35 7.61 11.24 23.58
C SER A 35 8.21 12.21 22.56
N ASP A 36 8.99 11.70 21.64
CA ASP A 36 9.47 12.42 20.45
C ASP A 36 8.34 12.74 19.45
N ILE A 37 7.22 11.98 19.52
CA ILE A 37 6.02 12.21 18.70
C ILE A 37 5.50 13.64 18.87
N VAL A 38 5.39 14.10 20.11
CA VAL A 38 4.91 15.45 20.42
C VAL A 38 5.92 16.51 20.03
N GLU A 39 7.21 16.24 20.20
CA GLU A 39 8.26 17.15 19.77
C GLU A 39 8.24 17.35 18.25
N LEU A 40 8.06 16.28 17.48
CA LEU A 40 7.84 16.36 16.04
C LEU A 40 6.63 17.22 15.69
N SER A 41 5.49 17.00 16.34
CA SER A 41 4.27 17.80 16.11
C SER A 41 4.48 19.28 16.40
N TRP A 42 5.24 19.62 17.41
CA TRP A 42 5.53 21.02 17.76
C TRP A 42 6.51 21.71 16.80
N GLN A 43 7.40 20.96 16.13
CA GLN A 43 8.32 21.54 15.14
C GLN A 43 7.59 22.21 13.96
N VAL A 44 6.41 21.71 13.59
CA VAL A 44 5.62 22.28 12.50
C VAL A 44 4.61 23.34 12.94
N THR A 45 4.43 23.54 14.24
CA THR A 45 3.40 24.46 14.77
C THR A 45 3.84 25.91 14.82
N ASP A 46 5.14 26.16 14.93
CA ASP A 46 5.72 27.52 14.98
C ASP A 46 5.85 28.13 13.58
N ASP A 47 5.59 27.36 12.57
CA ASP A 47 5.76 27.71 11.18
C ASP A 47 4.41 27.86 10.47
N SER A 48 4.37 28.68 9.43
CA SER A 48 3.21 28.84 8.56
C SER A 48 3.01 27.64 7.62
N CYS A 49 3.17 26.42 8.13
CA CYS A 49 2.96 25.19 7.36
C CYS A 49 1.48 25.03 7.03
N ARG A 50 1.17 24.95 5.75
CA ARG A 50 -0.19 24.72 5.26
C ARG A 50 -0.42 23.25 4.93
N ILE A 51 0.62 22.54 4.53
CA ILE A 51 0.58 21.09 4.26
C ILE A 51 1.45 20.38 5.29
N ILE A 52 0.95 19.29 5.87
CA ILE A 52 1.74 18.40 6.72
C ILE A 52 1.81 17.03 6.09
N TYR A 53 3.02 16.48 5.99
CA TYR A 53 3.28 15.12 5.57
C TYR A 53 3.61 14.26 6.79
N LEU A 54 2.81 13.22 7.05
CA LEU A 54 3.08 12.21 8.07
C LEU A 54 3.60 10.95 7.39
N GLY A 55 4.86 10.63 7.68
CA GLY A 55 5.58 9.52 7.08
C GLY A 55 6.22 8.59 8.09
N GLU A 56 6.70 7.48 7.58
CA GLU A 56 7.57 6.55 8.27
C GLU A 56 8.85 6.33 7.43
N SER A 57 9.55 5.21 7.58
CA SER A 57 10.83 4.97 6.87
C SER A 57 10.72 5.06 5.34
N SER A 58 9.56 4.79 4.75
CA SER A 58 9.35 4.93 3.30
C SER A 58 9.59 6.36 2.79
N ASN A 59 9.35 7.37 3.64
CA ASN A 59 9.59 8.76 3.27
C ASN A 59 11.08 9.13 3.22
N ASN A 60 11.89 8.60 4.14
CA ASN A 60 13.25 9.09 4.40
C ASN A 60 14.37 8.06 4.16
N HIS A 61 14.02 6.81 3.80
CA HIS A 61 15.03 5.79 3.50
C HIS A 61 15.60 5.98 2.10
N TYR A 62 16.90 5.73 1.95
CA TYR A 62 17.63 5.85 0.67
C TYR A 62 18.71 4.77 0.59
N GLY A 63 19.14 4.41 -0.62
CA GLY A 63 20.23 3.45 -0.83
C GLY A 63 21.58 4.04 -0.42
N ASP A 64 22.44 3.21 0.15
CA ASP A 64 23.79 3.62 0.59
C ASP A 64 24.64 4.22 -0.55
N GLU A 65 24.39 3.82 -1.78
CA GLU A 65 25.07 4.28 -2.99
C GLU A 65 24.50 5.55 -3.60
N GLU A 66 23.33 6.04 -3.11
CA GLU A 66 22.68 7.23 -3.64
C GLU A 66 23.37 8.51 -3.12
N SER A 67 23.55 9.46 -4.01
CA SER A 67 24.03 10.80 -3.64
C SER A 67 22.92 11.76 -3.21
N ASN A 68 21.68 11.46 -3.57
CA ASN A 68 20.51 12.28 -3.28
C ASN A 68 19.63 11.62 -2.19
N HIS A 69 19.76 12.15 -0.99
CA HIS A 69 19.07 11.64 0.20
C HIS A 69 17.74 12.36 0.50
N ARG A 70 17.18 13.05 -0.49
CA ARG A 70 15.93 13.78 -0.33
C ARG A 70 14.75 12.83 -0.14
N LYS A 71 13.83 13.27 0.71
CA LYS A 71 12.61 12.53 1.07
C LYS A 71 11.53 12.66 -0.01
N ILE A 72 10.51 11.80 0.04
CA ILE A 72 9.30 11.95 -0.77
C ILE A 72 8.65 13.32 -0.50
N SER A 73 8.54 13.70 0.78
CA SER A 73 8.02 15.00 1.18
C SER A 73 8.80 16.18 0.61
N ASP A 74 10.15 16.09 0.50
CA ASP A 74 10.98 17.13 -0.10
C ASP A 74 10.74 17.25 -1.61
N PHE A 75 10.64 16.11 -2.31
CA PHE A 75 10.33 16.11 -3.74
C PHE A 75 8.91 16.63 -4.01
N THR A 76 7.94 16.29 -3.16
CA THR A 76 6.57 16.81 -3.25
C THR A 76 6.54 18.33 -3.03
N ALA A 77 7.32 18.85 -2.06
CA ALA A 77 7.39 20.28 -1.78
C ALA A 77 7.93 21.11 -2.95
N ASP A 78 8.79 20.54 -3.82
CA ASP A 78 9.29 21.22 -5.01
C ASP A 78 8.19 21.66 -5.97
N TYR A 79 7.04 20.98 -5.95
CA TYR A 79 5.86 21.35 -6.77
C TYR A 79 5.11 22.56 -6.20
N PHE A 80 5.35 22.92 -4.94
CA PHE A 80 4.63 23.96 -4.22
C PHE A 80 5.59 24.95 -3.53
N PRO A 81 6.43 25.66 -4.29
CA PRO A 81 7.50 26.50 -3.72
C PRO A 81 6.98 27.66 -2.85
N THR A 82 5.72 28.03 -3.00
CA THR A 82 5.06 29.11 -2.22
C THR A 82 4.26 28.59 -1.03
N VAL A 83 4.09 27.27 -0.91
CA VAL A 83 3.35 26.61 0.18
C VAL A 83 4.31 25.86 1.06
N LYS A 84 4.39 26.22 2.33
CA LYS A 84 5.26 25.51 3.26
C LYS A 84 4.68 24.15 3.62
N MET A 85 5.44 23.09 3.33
CA MET A 85 5.17 21.72 3.74
C MET A 85 6.01 21.36 4.96
N GLY A 86 5.36 20.87 6.02
CA GLY A 86 6.00 20.33 7.21
C GLY A 86 6.09 18.81 7.12
N ASP A 87 7.23 18.27 7.54
CA ASP A 87 7.49 16.82 7.54
C ASP A 87 7.50 16.27 8.97
N LEU A 88 6.56 15.37 9.24
CA LEU A 88 6.42 14.62 10.50
C LEU A 88 6.74 13.14 10.26
N THR A 89 7.97 12.86 9.86
CA THR A 89 8.42 11.49 9.61
C THR A 89 9.02 10.85 10.85
N LYS A 90 8.52 9.68 11.20
CA LYS A 90 9.03 8.83 12.27
C LYS A 90 9.03 7.37 11.84
N GLU A 91 10.18 6.73 11.89
CA GLU A 91 10.34 5.32 11.54
C GLU A 91 9.38 4.40 12.29
N ALA A 92 8.92 3.35 11.61
CA ALA A 92 7.99 2.36 12.12
C ALA A 92 6.64 2.91 12.59
N SER A 93 6.31 4.16 12.27
CA SER A 93 5.01 4.76 12.59
C SER A 93 3.87 4.09 11.85
N HIS A 94 2.70 4.18 12.43
CA HIS A 94 1.45 3.70 11.86
C HIS A 94 0.30 4.66 12.22
N ALA A 95 -0.90 4.39 11.71
CA ALA A 95 -2.05 5.28 11.81
C ALA A 95 -2.32 5.83 13.22
N GLN A 96 -2.21 5.01 14.28
CA GLN A 96 -2.39 5.49 15.65
C GLN A 96 -1.34 6.54 16.05
N THR A 97 -0.08 6.34 15.65
CA THR A 97 0.98 7.33 15.89
C THR A 97 0.66 8.65 15.18
N TYR A 98 0.23 8.57 13.91
CA TYR A 98 -0.17 9.74 13.13
C TYR A 98 -1.37 10.47 13.75
N TYR A 99 -2.38 9.72 14.22
CA TYR A 99 -3.51 10.30 14.93
C TYR A 99 -3.06 11.17 16.13
N TYR A 100 -2.16 10.66 16.97
CA TYR A 100 -1.65 11.43 18.11
C TYR A 100 -0.78 12.61 17.70
N MET A 101 0.02 12.50 16.62
CA MET A 101 0.73 13.64 16.06
C MET A 101 -0.23 14.75 15.65
N LEU A 102 -1.26 14.41 14.87
CA LEU A 102 -2.28 15.35 14.39
C LEU A 102 -3.07 15.98 15.52
N LYS A 103 -3.46 15.19 16.52
CA LYS A 103 -4.23 15.65 17.68
C LYS A 103 -3.50 16.74 18.48
N HIS A 104 -2.16 16.72 18.48
CA HIS A 104 -1.32 17.67 19.20
C HIS A 104 -0.93 18.92 18.39
N ILE A 105 -1.35 18.99 17.14
CA ILE A 105 -1.25 20.23 16.37
C ILE A 105 -2.25 21.24 16.92
N PRO A 106 -1.81 22.45 17.30
CA PRO A 106 -2.71 23.49 17.80
C PRO A 106 -3.82 23.84 16.82
N ALA A 107 -5.02 24.07 17.30
CA ALA A 107 -6.15 24.51 16.46
C ALA A 107 -5.92 25.87 15.77
N THR A 108 -4.94 26.64 16.27
CA THR A 108 -4.55 27.96 15.71
C THR A 108 -3.47 27.83 14.63
N SER A 109 -3.01 26.63 14.32
CA SER A 109 -2.02 26.40 13.25
C SER A 109 -2.58 26.80 11.88
N ALA A 110 -1.67 27.07 10.93
CA ALA A 110 -2.05 27.38 9.54
C ALA A 110 -2.32 26.14 8.69
N VAL A 111 -2.39 24.96 9.28
CA VAL A 111 -2.57 23.67 8.57
C VAL A 111 -3.92 23.64 7.89
N GLU A 112 -3.92 23.33 6.61
CA GLU A 112 -5.09 23.20 5.75
C GLU A 112 -5.24 21.79 5.18
N THR A 113 -4.09 21.12 4.92
CA THR A 113 -4.04 19.80 4.29
C THR A 113 -3.08 18.88 5.03
N VAL A 114 -3.53 17.65 5.22
CA VAL A 114 -2.76 16.60 5.90
C VAL A 114 -2.57 15.43 4.93
N VAL A 115 -1.32 15.07 4.68
CA VAL A 115 -0.94 13.86 3.94
C VAL A 115 -0.54 12.79 4.94
N VAL A 116 -1.16 11.63 4.86
CA VAL A 116 -0.90 10.50 5.77
C VAL A 116 -0.46 9.29 4.95
N THR A 117 0.71 8.78 5.24
CA THR A 117 1.21 7.53 4.64
C THR A 117 0.34 6.36 5.05
N MET A 118 -0.06 5.55 4.07
CA MET A 118 -0.84 4.34 4.25
C MET A 118 -0.11 3.17 3.56
N ASN A 119 0.51 2.30 4.35
CA ASN A 119 1.21 1.11 3.83
C ASN A 119 0.29 -0.10 3.92
N LEU A 120 0.12 -0.82 2.83
CA LEU A 120 -0.77 -1.98 2.79
C LEU A 120 -0.36 -3.03 3.84
N ARG A 121 0.95 -3.35 3.94
CA ARG A 121 1.46 -4.32 4.92
C ARG A 121 1.15 -3.96 6.38
N SER A 122 0.95 -2.67 6.69
CA SER A 122 0.66 -2.22 8.05
C SER A 122 -0.65 -2.77 8.62
N PHE A 123 -1.57 -3.21 7.75
CA PHE A 123 -2.83 -3.86 8.13
C PHE A 123 -2.67 -5.35 8.42
N GLY A 124 -1.52 -5.95 8.13
CA GLY A 124 -1.27 -7.37 8.36
C GLY A 124 -0.81 -7.70 9.78
N PRO A 125 -1.02 -8.94 10.25
CA PRO A 125 -0.65 -9.38 11.60
C PRO A 125 0.82 -9.16 11.92
N LEU A 126 1.71 -9.33 10.96
CA LEU A 126 3.16 -9.16 11.13
C LEU A 126 3.52 -7.75 11.64
N TRP A 127 2.76 -6.73 11.22
CA TRP A 127 2.99 -5.34 11.61
C TRP A 127 2.10 -4.90 12.79
N ILE A 128 0.85 -5.37 12.85
CA ILE A 128 -0.05 -5.05 13.98
C ILE A 128 0.51 -5.57 15.29
N TYR A 129 1.11 -6.77 15.28
CA TYR A 129 1.68 -7.44 16.44
C TYR A 129 3.22 -7.44 16.43
N SER A 130 3.82 -6.44 15.81
CA SER A 130 5.28 -6.27 15.76
C SER A 130 5.86 -6.01 17.15
N LYS A 131 7.10 -6.46 17.38
CA LYS A 131 7.89 -6.09 18.55
C LYS A 131 8.08 -4.58 18.70
N LEU A 132 7.91 -3.81 17.63
CA LEU A 132 7.97 -2.35 17.63
C LEU A 132 6.77 -1.69 18.32
N GLU A 133 5.67 -2.41 18.56
CA GLU A 133 4.49 -1.89 19.25
C GLU A 133 4.79 -1.47 20.69
N THR A 134 5.61 -2.20 21.42
CA THR A 134 5.93 -1.86 22.84
C THR A 134 6.62 -0.49 22.95
N PRO A 135 7.70 -0.17 22.21
CA PRO A 135 8.32 1.16 22.27
C PRO A 135 7.39 2.27 21.73
N LEU A 136 6.57 2.01 20.72
CA LEU A 136 5.58 2.98 20.24
C LEU A 136 4.51 3.26 21.30
N ARG A 137 3.92 2.24 21.91
CA ARG A 137 2.95 2.37 22.98
C ARG A 137 3.49 3.17 24.18
N LYS A 138 4.75 2.96 24.54
CA LYS A 138 5.41 3.75 25.59
C LYS A 138 5.39 5.24 25.30
N GLN A 139 5.58 5.64 24.04
CA GLN A 139 5.57 7.04 23.64
C GLN A 139 4.16 7.63 23.61
N LEU A 140 3.14 6.80 23.39
CA LEU A 140 1.75 7.23 23.34
C LEU A 140 1.10 7.38 24.73
N VAL A 141 1.61 6.72 25.77
CA VAL A 141 0.97 6.68 27.11
C VAL A 141 0.69 8.08 27.67
N LEU A 142 1.60 9.03 27.50
CA LEU A 142 1.38 10.41 27.96
C LEU A 142 0.34 11.18 27.16
N LEU A 143 -0.04 10.67 25.99
CA LEU A 143 -0.96 11.29 25.02
C LEU A 143 -2.38 10.73 25.13
N GLU A 144 -2.58 9.68 25.94
CA GLU A 144 -3.90 9.09 26.18
C GLU A 144 -4.89 10.10 26.76
N ASP A 145 -6.19 9.87 26.53
CA ASP A 145 -7.29 10.78 26.93
C ASP A 145 -7.61 10.81 28.43
N TYR A 146 -6.69 10.31 29.26
CA TYR A 146 -6.81 10.42 30.70
C TYR A 146 -6.24 11.75 31.21
N PRO A 147 -6.58 12.15 32.45
CA PRO A 147 -5.94 13.28 33.09
C PRO A 147 -4.40 13.14 33.05
N PRO A 148 -3.63 14.20 32.70
CA PRO A 148 -2.18 14.12 32.53
C PRO A 148 -1.41 13.44 33.66
N LEU A 149 -1.83 13.65 34.91
CA LEU A 149 -1.22 12.98 36.09
C LEU A 149 -1.48 11.48 36.09
N VAL A 150 -2.64 11.03 35.60
CA VAL A 150 -2.95 9.59 35.47
C VAL A 150 -2.04 8.98 34.40
N ASN A 151 -1.90 9.61 33.23
CA ASN A 151 -0.97 9.16 32.18
C ASN A 151 0.46 9.07 32.72
N ARG A 152 0.87 10.05 33.54
CA ARG A 152 2.19 10.02 34.20
C ARG A 152 2.36 8.82 35.15
N PHE A 153 1.32 8.44 35.88
CA PHE A 153 1.35 7.24 36.68
C PHE A 153 1.38 5.97 35.84
N LEU A 154 0.58 5.90 34.76
CA LEU A 154 0.61 4.77 33.83
C LEU A 154 2.03 4.56 33.29
N LEU A 155 2.69 5.64 32.87
CA LEU A 155 4.08 5.60 32.42
C LEU A 155 5.03 5.16 33.54
N ALA A 156 4.91 5.76 34.76
CA ALA A 156 5.81 5.49 35.86
C ALA A 156 5.73 4.04 36.37
N PHE A 157 4.52 3.50 36.43
CA PHE A 157 4.26 2.12 36.84
C PHE A 157 4.34 1.11 35.71
N LYS A 158 4.71 1.56 34.48
CA LYS A 158 4.71 0.73 33.27
C LYS A 158 3.35 0.04 33.04
N ALA A 159 2.26 0.72 33.39
CA ALA A 159 0.89 0.22 33.24
C ALA A 159 0.35 0.48 31.82
N TYR A 160 1.09 0.08 30.83
CA TYR A 160 0.74 0.07 29.41
C TYR A 160 1.07 -1.31 28.82
N PRO A 161 0.50 -1.71 27.67
CA PRO A 161 0.77 -3.00 27.09
C PRO A 161 2.27 -3.17 26.81
N ILE A 162 2.91 -4.04 27.58
CA ILE A 162 4.31 -4.43 27.40
C ILE A 162 4.31 -5.93 27.13
N LYS A 163 4.95 -6.32 26.04
CA LYS A 163 5.12 -7.71 25.66
C LYS A 163 6.58 -7.96 25.33
N THR A 164 7.03 -9.18 25.59
CA THR A 164 8.31 -9.66 25.08
C THR A 164 8.23 -9.92 23.59
N GLU A 165 9.37 -10.11 22.93
CA GLU A 165 9.41 -10.47 21.51
C GLU A 165 8.72 -11.82 21.26
N GLU A 166 8.88 -12.77 22.19
CA GLU A 166 8.21 -14.07 22.11
C GLU A 166 6.68 -13.94 22.20
N GLU A 167 6.17 -13.10 23.11
CA GLU A 167 4.73 -12.85 23.22
C GLU A 167 4.15 -12.16 21.98
N TRP A 168 4.90 -11.23 21.36
CA TRP A 168 4.50 -10.63 20.10
C TRP A 168 4.49 -11.64 18.95
N ASN A 169 5.54 -12.44 18.83
CA ASN A 169 5.63 -13.49 17.82
C ASN A 169 4.50 -14.52 17.95
N GLU A 170 4.13 -14.91 19.20
CA GLU A 170 3.03 -15.84 19.40
C GLU A 170 1.69 -15.28 18.92
N LEU A 171 1.42 -13.99 19.12
CA LEU A 171 0.23 -13.33 18.56
C LEU A 171 0.22 -13.35 17.03
N VAL A 172 1.36 -13.04 16.39
CA VAL A 172 1.49 -13.14 14.94
C VAL A 172 1.17 -14.56 14.46
N PHE A 173 1.77 -15.59 15.10
CA PHE A 173 1.53 -16.99 14.77
C PHE A 173 0.08 -17.42 15.03
N GLU A 174 -0.56 -16.89 16.08
CA GLU A 174 -1.97 -17.15 16.38
C GLU A 174 -2.86 -16.67 15.23
N HIS A 175 -2.65 -15.45 14.75
CA HIS A 175 -3.38 -14.92 13.61
C HIS A 175 -3.10 -15.70 12.32
N TRP A 176 -1.85 -15.98 11.99
CA TRP A 176 -1.52 -16.77 10.79
C TRP A 176 -2.14 -18.16 10.77
N ARG A 177 -2.38 -18.79 11.93
CA ARG A 177 -2.99 -20.13 12.04
C ARG A 177 -4.52 -20.10 12.03
N ASN A 178 -5.13 -19.04 12.59
CA ASN A 178 -6.55 -19.01 12.89
C ASN A 178 -7.37 -18.13 11.95
N ASP A 179 -6.78 -17.06 11.40
CA ASP A 179 -7.46 -16.21 10.45
C ASP A 179 -7.60 -16.93 9.11
N THR A 180 -8.85 -17.18 8.73
CA THR A 180 -9.18 -17.91 7.51
C THR A 180 -9.56 -16.97 6.39
N PHE A 181 -9.10 -17.25 5.18
CA PHE A 181 -9.48 -16.50 4.00
C PHE A 181 -10.96 -16.79 3.64
N ASN A 182 -11.74 -15.71 3.43
CA ASN A 182 -13.14 -15.78 3.06
C ASN A 182 -13.36 -15.68 1.53
N ILE A 183 -12.37 -16.12 0.75
CA ILE A 183 -12.40 -16.09 -0.71
C ILE A 183 -12.94 -17.42 -1.23
N PRO A 184 -14.04 -17.41 -2.02
CA PRO A 184 -14.59 -18.64 -2.58
C PRO A 184 -13.56 -19.38 -3.44
N ASN A 185 -13.41 -20.68 -3.19
CA ASN A 185 -12.48 -21.57 -3.90
C ASN A 185 -10.99 -21.16 -3.81
N PHE A 186 -10.62 -20.39 -2.78
CA PHE A 186 -9.21 -20.10 -2.55
C PHE A 186 -8.43 -21.36 -2.19
N ALA A 187 -7.21 -21.49 -2.70
CA ALA A 187 -6.42 -22.71 -2.53
C ALA A 187 -5.95 -22.94 -1.09
N TRP A 188 -5.78 -21.86 -0.34
CA TRP A 188 -5.23 -21.85 1.00
C TRP A 188 -6.29 -21.46 2.03
N ARG A 189 -6.23 -22.08 3.18
CA ARG A 189 -7.19 -21.79 4.26
C ARG A 189 -6.71 -20.65 5.16
N THR A 190 -5.43 -20.65 5.49
CA THR A 190 -4.78 -19.68 6.38
C THR A 190 -3.41 -19.28 5.83
N THR A 191 -2.86 -18.20 6.35
CA THR A 191 -1.49 -17.77 6.03
C THR A 191 -0.48 -18.85 6.39
N ALA A 192 -0.65 -19.54 7.53
CA ALA A 192 0.24 -20.60 7.95
C ALA A 192 0.20 -21.83 7.02
N ASP A 193 -0.99 -22.21 6.54
CA ASP A 193 -1.13 -23.31 5.56
C ASP A 193 -0.39 -22.96 4.25
N TRP A 194 -0.52 -21.72 3.81
CA TRP A 194 0.13 -21.26 2.59
C TRP A 194 1.66 -21.19 2.74
N ASP A 195 2.15 -20.58 3.83
CA ASP A 195 3.58 -20.53 4.14
C ASP A 195 4.20 -21.94 4.19
N TYR A 196 3.52 -22.89 4.86
CA TYR A 196 3.95 -24.28 4.90
C TYR A 196 3.95 -24.95 3.52
N GLY A 197 2.93 -24.68 2.70
CA GLY A 197 2.86 -25.17 1.32
C GLY A 197 4.02 -24.61 0.48
N MET A 198 4.25 -23.31 0.51
CA MET A 198 5.36 -22.66 -0.18
C MET A 198 6.71 -23.19 0.30
N TYR A 199 6.89 -23.32 1.61
CA TYR A 199 8.10 -23.89 2.17
C TYR A 199 8.30 -25.36 1.74
N SER A 200 7.24 -26.15 1.59
CA SER A 200 7.33 -27.57 1.22
C SER A 200 7.62 -27.76 -0.28
N TYR A 201 6.94 -27.01 -1.15
CA TYR A 201 7.14 -27.09 -2.61
C TYR A 201 8.43 -26.40 -3.03
N GLY A 202 8.67 -25.16 -2.60
CA GLY A 202 9.89 -24.39 -2.80
C GLY A 202 10.10 -23.92 -4.23
N TRP A 203 11.09 -23.05 -4.36
CA TRP A 203 11.64 -22.61 -5.64
C TRP A 203 12.83 -23.47 -6.04
N TYR A 204 13.03 -23.63 -7.34
CA TYR A 204 14.12 -24.42 -7.90
C TYR A 204 14.84 -23.63 -8.98
N ASP A 205 16.17 -23.72 -9.01
CA ASP A 205 17.01 -23.13 -10.04
C ASP A 205 16.87 -23.85 -11.40
N GLN A 206 17.56 -23.33 -12.42
CA GLN A 206 17.55 -23.92 -13.76
C GLN A 206 18.14 -25.33 -13.82
N GLN A 207 18.94 -25.70 -12.82
CA GLN A 207 19.56 -27.02 -12.67
C GLN A 207 18.65 -28.00 -11.90
N GLY A 208 17.50 -27.54 -11.42
CA GLY A 208 16.56 -28.32 -10.63
C GLY A 208 17.00 -28.49 -9.17
N GLN A 209 17.95 -27.67 -8.69
CA GLN A 209 18.31 -27.60 -7.28
C GLN A 209 17.42 -26.58 -6.57
N ARG A 210 17.05 -26.92 -5.33
CA ARG A 210 16.20 -26.05 -4.54
C ARG A 210 16.91 -24.74 -4.17
N ASP A 211 16.30 -23.63 -4.51
CA ASP A 211 16.72 -22.29 -4.12
C ASP A 211 16.08 -21.90 -2.78
N TRP A 212 16.84 -22.03 -1.71
CA TRP A 212 16.36 -21.77 -0.36
C TRP A 212 16.15 -20.28 -0.07
N ASP A 213 16.95 -19.41 -0.66
CA ASP A 213 16.86 -17.98 -0.43
C ASP A 213 15.59 -17.43 -1.10
N VAL A 214 15.34 -17.80 -2.35
CA VAL A 214 14.11 -17.43 -3.06
C VAL A 214 12.88 -18.07 -2.41
N THR A 215 12.98 -19.32 -1.93
CA THR A 215 11.86 -19.96 -1.20
C THR A 215 11.55 -19.21 0.10
N ALA A 216 12.57 -18.82 0.86
CA ALA A 216 12.38 -18.07 2.10
C ALA A 216 11.77 -16.68 1.84
N LEU A 217 12.20 -16.02 0.77
CA LEU A 217 11.65 -14.75 0.34
C LEU A 217 10.16 -14.88 -0.06
N ALA A 218 9.80 -15.90 -0.84
CA ALA A 218 8.40 -16.18 -1.19
C ALA A 218 7.53 -16.43 0.06
N CYS A 219 8.04 -17.21 1.02
CA CYS A 219 7.39 -17.40 2.32
C CYS A 219 7.25 -16.09 3.10
N HIS A 220 8.24 -15.20 3.00
CA HIS A 220 8.16 -13.90 3.65
C HIS A 220 7.08 -13.01 3.03
N TYR A 221 6.95 -12.98 1.69
CA TYR A 221 5.86 -12.28 1.01
C TYR A 221 4.48 -12.79 1.43
N ILE A 222 4.31 -14.12 1.52
CA ILE A 222 3.06 -14.71 2.03
C ILE A 222 2.77 -14.22 3.45
N LYS A 223 3.73 -14.32 4.37
CA LYS A 223 3.57 -13.89 5.76
C LYS A 223 3.26 -12.42 5.93
N THR A 224 3.76 -11.60 5.01
CA THR A 224 3.55 -10.14 5.04
C THR A 224 2.19 -9.74 4.48
N TYR A 225 1.74 -10.34 3.37
CA TYR A 225 0.59 -9.84 2.60
C TYR A 225 -0.61 -10.79 2.51
N ALA A 226 -0.48 -12.04 2.98
CA ALA A 226 -1.60 -12.97 2.93
C ALA A 226 -2.56 -12.74 4.12
N PHE A 227 -3.37 -11.68 4.03
CA PHE A 227 -4.43 -11.33 4.97
C PHE A 227 -5.58 -10.63 4.25
N GLU A 228 -6.75 -10.56 4.89
CA GLU A 228 -7.91 -9.78 4.43
C GLU A 228 -8.18 -8.64 5.40
N ILE A 229 -8.28 -7.41 4.88
CA ILE A 229 -8.68 -6.23 5.67
C ILE A 229 -10.20 -6.27 5.87
N ASN A 230 -10.63 -5.96 7.09
CA ASN A 230 -12.03 -5.86 7.47
C ASN A 230 -12.26 -4.74 8.51
N ASP A 231 -13.51 -4.49 8.87
CA ASP A 231 -13.90 -3.43 9.79
C ASP A 231 -13.37 -3.61 11.23
N ASP A 232 -12.98 -4.82 11.60
CA ASP A 232 -12.41 -5.10 12.92
C ASP A 232 -10.90 -4.85 13.00
N ASN A 233 -10.25 -4.65 11.86
CA ASN A 233 -8.82 -4.37 11.80
C ASN A 233 -8.47 -3.12 12.60
N PRO A 234 -7.52 -3.18 13.55
CA PRO A 234 -7.18 -2.03 14.40
C PRO A 234 -6.63 -0.83 13.61
N ARG A 235 -5.93 -1.07 12.49
CA ARG A 235 -5.43 0.03 11.65
C ARG A 235 -6.56 0.75 10.91
N VAL A 236 -7.61 0.03 10.50
CA VAL A 236 -8.81 0.66 9.92
C VAL A 236 -9.43 1.62 10.95
N LYS A 237 -9.58 1.19 12.20
CA LYS A 237 -10.11 2.03 13.29
C LYS A 237 -9.24 3.27 13.55
N ASP A 238 -7.92 3.11 13.47
CA ASP A 238 -6.97 4.23 13.62
C ASP A 238 -7.07 5.23 12.44
N PHE A 239 -7.21 4.76 11.19
CA PHE A 239 -7.43 5.61 10.02
C PHE A 239 -8.80 6.30 10.05
N ASP A 240 -9.84 5.63 10.50
CA ASP A 240 -11.16 6.24 10.72
C ASP A 240 -11.08 7.39 11.74
N ALA A 241 -10.33 7.21 12.82
CA ALA A 241 -10.12 8.27 13.80
C ALA A 241 -9.37 9.48 13.22
N ILE A 242 -8.45 9.26 12.27
CA ILE A 242 -7.80 10.36 11.52
C ILE A 242 -8.81 11.08 10.64
N VAL A 243 -9.69 10.37 9.93
CA VAL A 243 -10.76 10.97 9.11
C VAL A 243 -11.64 11.87 9.97
N ASP A 244 -12.09 11.37 11.11
CA ASP A 244 -12.95 12.13 12.02
C ASP A 244 -12.24 13.38 12.57
N LEU A 245 -10.97 13.25 12.96
CA LEU A 245 -10.17 14.37 13.44
C LEU A 245 -9.97 15.44 12.34
N CYS A 246 -9.63 15.04 11.12
CA CYS A 246 -9.45 15.97 10.01
C CYS A 246 -10.78 16.70 9.67
N ARG A 247 -11.89 15.98 9.69
CA ARG A 247 -13.23 16.56 9.50
C ARG A 247 -13.57 17.57 10.62
N GLU A 248 -13.30 17.23 11.88
CA GLU A 248 -13.49 18.16 13.01
C GLU A 248 -12.64 19.43 12.88
N ARG A 249 -11.42 19.29 12.38
CA ARG A 249 -10.48 20.40 12.18
C ARG A 249 -10.71 21.19 10.90
N GLY A 250 -11.52 20.68 9.98
CA GLY A 250 -11.74 21.29 8.66
C GLY A 250 -10.53 21.16 7.73
N TRP A 251 -9.69 20.14 7.93
CA TRP A 251 -8.52 19.85 7.10
C TRP A 251 -8.88 18.97 5.92
N ASN A 252 -8.26 19.22 4.75
CA ASN A 252 -8.24 18.27 3.66
C ASN A 252 -7.34 17.09 4.06
N LEU A 253 -7.82 15.87 3.86
CA LEU A 253 -7.07 14.66 4.17
C LEU A 253 -6.68 13.94 2.89
N VAL A 254 -5.38 13.66 2.75
CA VAL A 254 -4.84 12.88 1.63
C VAL A 254 -4.20 11.62 2.22
N PHE A 255 -4.78 10.46 1.94
CA PHE A 255 -4.13 9.18 2.20
C PHE A 255 -3.21 8.83 1.04
N ASN A 256 -1.93 8.74 1.31
CA ASN A 256 -0.91 8.35 0.34
C ASN A 256 -0.70 6.84 0.47
N LEU A 257 -1.48 6.03 -0.29
CA LEU A 257 -1.30 4.59 -0.34
C LEU A 257 0.03 4.30 -1.05
N MET A 258 0.98 3.78 -0.30
CA MET A 258 2.35 3.58 -0.75
C MET A 258 2.47 2.43 -1.75
N ALA A 259 3.49 2.51 -2.59
CA ALA A 259 3.79 1.45 -3.53
C ALA A 259 4.38 0.24 -2.81
N GLU A 260 3.85 -0.92 -3.12
CA GLU A 260 4.38 -2.22 -2.69
C GLU A 260 5.10 -2.89 -3.85
N ASN A 261 6.05 -3.77 -3.57
CA ASN A 261 6.76 -4.51 -4.62
C ASN A 261 5.88 -5.64 -5.20
N VAL A 262 4.83 -5.21 -5.91
CA VAL A 262 3.84 -6.11 -6.51
C VAL A 262 4.46 -6.96 -7.62
N ASP A 263 5.44 -6.42 -8.36
CA ASP A 263 6.15 -7.17 -9.39
C ASP A 263 6.84 -8.41 -8.76
N LYS A 264 7.55 -8.21 -7.65
CA LYS A 264 8.23 -9.29 -6.92
C LYS A 264 7.23 -10.25 -6.25
N ALA A 265 6.18 -9.71 -5.65
CA ALA A 265 5.11 -10.51 -5.04
C ALA A 265 4.45 -11.45 -6.07
N ASN A 266 4.15 -10.93 -7.27
CA ASN A 266 3.58 -11.73 -8.35
C ASN A 266 4.57 -12.77 -8.91
N GLU A 267 5.85 -12.40 -9.05
CA GLU A 267 6.92 -13.30 -9.48
C GLU A 267 7.07 -14.48 -8.51
N LEU A 268 7.14 -14.22 -7.21
CA LEU A 268 7.48 -15.20 -6.19
C LEU A 268 6.31 -16.08 -5.76
N VAL A 269 5.12 -15.51 -5.66
CA VAL A 269 3.95 -16.17 -5.05
C VAL A 269 2.81 -16.35 -6.06
N GLY A 270 2.66 -15.40 -6.98
CA GLY A 270 1.71 -15.51 -8.08
C GLY A 270 0.31 -14.95 -7.77
N LYS A 271 -0.63 -15.31 -8.62
CA LYS A 271 -1.97 -14.71 -8.74
C LYS A 271 -2.82 -14.76 -7.47
N ASP A 272 -2.69 -15.78 -6.65
CA ASP A 272 -3.48 -15.90 -5.42
C ASP A 272 -3.12 -14.77 -4.44
N LEU A 273 -1.84 -14.39 -4.36
CA LEU A 273 -1.42 -13.23 -3.57
C LEU A 273 -1.91 -11.92 -4.21
N MET A 274 -1.86 -11.83 -5.55
CA MET A 274 -2.40 -10.67 -6.28
C MET A 274 -3.89 -10.48 -6.05
N LEU A 275 -4.65 -11.55 -5.87
CA LEU A 275 -6.07 -11.46 -5.52
C LEU A 275 -6.27 -10.83 -4.14
N LEU A 276 -5.44 -11.17 -3.15
CA LEU A 276 -5.48 -10.53 -1.82
C LEU A 276 -5.07 -9.07 -1.89
N PHE A 277 -4.01 -8.73 -2.62
CA PHE A 277 -3.64 -7.33 -2.88
C PHE A 277 -4.82 -6.54 -3.43
N LYS A 278 -5.46 -7.08 -4.47
CA LYS A 278 -6.63 -6.45 -5.09
C LYS A 278 -7.80 -6.29 -4.12
N ASN A 279 -8.17 -7.33 -3.38
CA ASN A 279 -9.29 -7.28 -2.44
C ASN A 279 -9.04 -6.26 -1.33
N ASN A 280 -7.84 -6.22 -0.78
CA ASN A 280 -7.45 -5.26 0.26
C ASN A 280 -7.41 -3.84 -0.29
N HIS A 281 -6.87 -3.65 -1.49
CA HIS A 281 -6.89 -2.37 -2.20
C HIS A 281 -8.33 -1.89 -2.43
N ASP A 282 -9.19 -2.74 -3.01
CA ASP A 282 -10.60 -2.41 -3.27
C ASP A 282 -11.34 -2.03 -1.98
N TYR A 283 -11.06 -2.73 -0.88
CA TYR A 283 -11.62 -2.42 0.43
C TYR A 283 -11.22 -0.99 0.87
N LEU A 284 -9.93 -0.64 0.79
CA LEU A 284 -9.45 0.69 1.17
C LEU A 284 -10.01 1.78 0.27
N MET A 285 -10.04 1.56 -1.05
CA MET A 285 -10.59 2.51 -2.01
C MET A 285 -12.10 2.71 -1.82
N GLN A 286 -12.85 1.63 -1.55
CA GLN A 286 -14.28 1.73 -1.26
C GLN A 286 -14.55 2.47 0.05
N ARG A 287 -13.72 2.23 1.08
CA ARG A 287 -13.91 2.83 2.40
C ARG A 287 -13.57 4.33 2.41
N TYR A 288 -12.46 4.71 1.81
CA TYR A 288 -11.91 6.07 1.95
C TYR A 288 -12.03 6.92 0.68
N GLY A 289 -11.99 6.32 -0.50
CA GLY A 289 -11.95 7.04 -1.76
C GLY A 289 -13.23 7.78 -2.16
N SER A 290 -14.35 7.52 -1.46
CA SER A 290 -15.63 8.20 -1.70
C SER A 290 -16.03 9.14 -0.58
N LEU A 291 -15.18 9.36 0.44
CA LEU A 291 -15.50 10.22 1.58
C LEU A 291 -15.25 11.69 1.23
N ASP A 292 -16.21 12.56 1.57
CA ASP A 292 -16.05 14.01 1.42
C ASP A 292 -14.85 14.50 2.26
N GLY A 293 -13.98 15.30 1.64
CA GLY A 293 -12.78 15.85 2.27
C GLY A 293 -11.61 14.85 2.40
N VAL A 294 -11.74 13.67 1.79
CA VAL A 294 -10.66 12.64 1.76
C VAL A 294 -10.29 12.36 0.31
N THR A 295 -8.99 12.38 0.02
CA THR A 295 -8.42 11.93 -1.26
C THR A 295 -7.52 10.73 -1.01
N VAL A 296 -7.62 9.68 -1.80
CA VAL A 296 -6.69 8.56 -1.77
C VAL A 296 -5.80 8.61 -2.99
N VAL A 297 -4.50 8.77 -2.78
CA VAL A 297 -3.49 8.69 -3.83
C VAL A 297 -3.01 7.25 -3.90
N ASP A 298 -3.37 6.58 -4.97
CA ASP A 298 -3.09 5.17 -5.16
C ASP A 298 -1.75 4.97 -5.87
N ASN A 299 -0.71 4.61 -5.12
CA ASN A 299 0.59 4.27 -5.68
C ASN A 299 0.87 2.76 -5.65
N LEU A 300 -0.08 1.92 -5.25
CA LEU A 300 0.16 0.51 -4.92
C LEU A 300 1.04 -0.22 -5.95
N ASN A 301 0.78 -0.01 -7.25
CA ASN A 301 1.48 -0.65 -8.36
C ASN A 301 2.41 0.31 -9.14
N LEU A 302 2.72 1.46 -8.57
CA LEU A 302 3.33 2.54 -9.34
C LEU A 302 4.86 2.38 -9.47
N VAL A 303 5.51 1.83 -8.45
CA VAL A 303 6.96 1.67 -8.39
C VAL A 303 7.36 0.25 -8.83
N ARG A 304 8.36 0.15 -9.71
CA ARG A 304 8.86 -1.12 -10.23
C ARG A 304 9.83 -1.78 -9.26
N ASP A 305 9.93 -3.13 -9.30
CA ASP A 305 10.85 -3.93 -8.49
C ASP A 305 12.26 -3.34 -8.38
N VAL A 306 12.84 -2.91 -9.50
CA VAL A 306 14.21 -2.35 -9.54
C VAL A 306 14.38 -1.07 -8.74
N ASN A 307 13.31 -0.37 -8.44
CA ASN A 307 13.31 0.88 -7.67
C ASN A 307 13.05 0.67 -6.18
N PHE A 308 12.94 -0.59 -5.75
CA PHE A 308 12.96 -0.95 -4.33
C PHE A 308 14.38 -1.26 -3.88
N ILE A 309 14.76 -0.73 -2.72
CA ILE A 309 16.09 -0.93 -2.13
C ILE A 309 16.22 -2.35 -1.61
N ASP A 310 15.24 -2.80 -0.84
CA ASP A 310 15.25 -4.09 -0.16
C ASP A 310 14.75 -5.19 -1.12
N GLN A 311 15.69 -5.87 -1.78
CA GLN A 311 15.36 -6.93 -2.74
C GLN A 311 15.11 -8.30 -2.08
N ASP A 312 15.51 -8.47 -0.83
CA ASP A 312 15.40 -9.67 0.00
C ASP A 312 14.36 -9.52 1.14
N TRP A 313 13.60 -8.43 1.14
CA TRP A 313 12.62 -8.11 2.16
C TRP A 313 11.39 -7.38 1.60
N THR A 314 10.35 -7.22 2.41
CA THR A 314 9.11 -6.53 2.01
C THR A 314 9.04 -5.15 2.68
N THR A 315 9.66 -4.15 2.08
CA THR A 315 9.63 -2.77 2.57
C THR A 315 9.22 -1.81 1.46
N GLU A 316 8.66 -0.68 1.82
CA GLU A 316 8.39 0.44 0.92
C GLU A 316 9.58 1.42 0.91
N HIS A 317 10.80 0.88 0.84
CA HIS A 317 12.04 1.66 0.73
C HIS A 317 12.42 1.78 -0.74
N TYR A 318 12.51 3.00 -1.24
CA TYR A 318 12.72 3.26 -2.66
C TYR A 318 14.04 3.96 -2.92
N TYR A 319 14.68 3.60 -4.04
CA TYR A 319 15.69 4.44 -4.65
C TYR A 319 15.10 5.81 -5.05
N GLU A 320 15.96 6.79 -5.33
CA GLU A 320 15.56 8.16 -5.68
C GLU A 320 14.43 8.20 -6.70
N GLU A 321 14.51 7.40 -7.76
CA GLU A 321 13.49 7.35 -8.80
C GLU A 321 12.13 6.91 -8.25
N GLY A 322 12.09 5.89 -7.41
CA GLY A 322 10.85 5.45 -6.76
C GLY A 322 10.25 6.52 -5.85
N ARG A 323 11.11 7.22 -5.07
CA ARG A 323 10.67 8.35 -4.23
C ARG A 323 10.09 9.50 -5.06
N ARG A 324 10.71 9.81 -6.22
CA ARG A 324 10.20 10.83 -7.15
C ARG A 324 8.86 10.44 -7.75
N ILE A 325 8.69 9.17 -8.18
CA ILE A 325 7.44 8.64 -8.73
C ILE A 325 6.28 8.86 -7.75
N VAL A 326 6.47 8.48 -6.49
CA VAL A 326 5.44 8.65 -5.46
C VAL A 326 5.18 10.13 -5.18
N ALA A 327 6.22 10.96 -5.12
CA ALA A 327 6.10 12.40 -4.89
C ALA A 327 5.35 13.12 -6.01
N ASP A 328 5.60 12.76 -7.27
CA ASP A 328 4.93 13.32 -8.44
C ASP A 328 3.43 13.04 -8.40
N HIS A 329 3.07 11.79 -8.16
CA HIS A 329 1.67 11.39 -8.09
C HIS A 329 0.93 12.05 -6.92
N LEU A 330 1.60 12.17 -5.77
CA LEU A 330 1.07 12.91 -4.63
C LEU A 330 0.89 14.40 -4.96
N ALA A 331 1.87 15.02 -5.65
CA ALA A 331 1.79 16.42 -6.04
C ALA A 331 0.63 16.71 -7.00
N LEU A 332 0.33 15.78 -7.92
CA LEU A 332 -0.84 15.88 -8.81
C LEU A 332 -2.16 15.91 -8.02
N ALA A 333 -2.28 15.10 -6.98
CA ALA A 333 -3.46 15.12 -6.12
C ALA A 333 -3.54 16.42 -5.28
N LEU A 334 -2.42 16.88 -4.72
CA LEU A 334 -2.36 18.13 -3.96
C LEU A 334 -2.65 19.37 -4.81
N ARG A 335 -2.42 19.32 -6.12
CA ARG A 335 -2.76 20.38 -7.06
C ARG A 335 -4.25 20.77 -7.01
N GLU A 336 -5.15 19.85 -6.70
CA GLU A 336 -6.57 20.16 -6.56
C GLU A 336 -6.86 21.16 -5.43
N PHE A 337 -6.04 21.13 -4.38
CA PHE A 337 -6.16 22.05 -3.24
C PHE A 337 -5.35 23.33 -3.41
N TYR A 338 -4.27 23.30 -4.21
CA TYR A 338 -3.32 24.40 -4.41
C TYR A 338 -3.04 24.64 -5.90
N PRO A 339 -4.07 24.93 -6.74
CA PRO A 339 -3.89 25.02 -8.19
C PRO A 339 -3.00 26.21 -8.61
N ASP A 340 -3.06 27.31 -7.86
CA ASP A 340 -2.28 28.52 -8.16
C ASP A 340 -0.82 28.43 -7.68
N ASP A 341 -0.55 27.55 -6.73
CA ASP A 341 0.79 27.33 -6.14
C ASP A 341 1.53 26.17 -6.81
N TYR A 342 0.83 25.38 -7.63
CA TYR A 342 1.42 24.21 -8.29
C TYR A 342 2.32 24.60 -9.44
N HIS A 343 3.58 24.15 -9.38
CA HIS A 343 4.58 24.29 -10.43
C HIS A 343 5.13 22.92 -10.77
N ASN A 344 4.98 22.49 -12.02
CA ASN A 344 5.60 21.25 -12.45
C ASN A 344 7.10 21.50 -12.68
N PRO A 345 8.01 20.99 -11.85
CA PRO A 345 9.44 21.12 -12.08
C PRO A 345 9.79 20.41 -13.41
N ASP A 346 10.42 21.09 -14.34
CA ASP A 346 10.78 20.57 -15.67
C ASP A 346 11.60 19.25 -15.62
N SER A 347 12.15 18.90 -14.47
CA SER A 347 12.93 17.68 -14.23
C SER A 347 12.11 16.45 -13.86
N LEU A 348 10.80 16.59 -13.58
CA LEU A 348 9.96 15.51 -13.06
C LEU A 348 8.84 15.20 -14.06
N LYS A 349 9.18 14.59 -15.19
CA LYS A 349 8.19 14.05 -16.13
C LYS A 349 7.88 12.61 -15.75
N LEU A 350 7.01 12.44 -14.79
CA LEU A 350 6.47 11.15 -14.41
C LEU A 350 5.03 11.07 -14.85
N ASP A 351 4.79 10.54 -16.02
CA ASP A 351 3.46 10.11 -16.40
C ASP A 351 3.44 8.59 -16.50
N VAL A 352 2.77 7.98 -15.56
CA VAL A 352 2.23 6.65 -15.77
C VAL A 352 0.90 6.83 -16.48
N GLY A 353 0.82 6.40 -17.73
CA GLY A 353 -0.47 6.33 -18.41
C GLY A 353 -1.27 5.21 -17.76
N HIS A 354 -2.32 5.55 -17.03
CA HIS A 354 -3.22 4.58 -16.41
C HIS A 354 -4.61 4.68 -17.02
N TYR A 355 -5.16 3.54 -17.45
CA TYR A 355 -6.45 3.42 -18.10
C TYR A 355 -7.24 2.29 -17.45
N PHE A 356 -8.34 2.62 -16.83
CA PHE A 356 -9.24 1.66 -16.23
C PHE A 356 -10.58 1.61 -16.97
N LEU A 357 -10.90 0.45 -17.53
CA LEU A 357 -12.15 0.18 -18.22
C LEU A 357 -13.02 -0.72 -17.33
N GLY A 358 -13.77 -0.08 -16.44
CA GLY A 358 -14.67 -0.76 -15.51
C GLY A 358 -15.89 -1.38 -16.19
N GLY A 359 -16.63 -2.15 -15.41
CA GLY A 359 -17.83 -2.86 -15.88
C GLY A 359 -17.59 -4.32 -16.21
N SER A 360 -18.66 -5.06 -16.49
CA SER A 360 -18.63 -6.48 -16.83
C SER A 360 -19.26 -6.73 -18.19
N ARG A 361 -18.68 -7.65 -18.94
CA ARG A 361 -19.18 -8.05 -20.27
C ARG A 361 -19.12 -9.55 -20.43
N THR A 362 -20.15 -10.15 -21.03
CA THR A 362 -20.11 -11.55 -21.50
C THR A 362 -19.55 -11.61 -22.91
N LEU A 363 -18.53 -12.44 -23.11
CA LEU A 363 -17.95 -12.72 -24.43
C LEU A 363 -18.47 -14.06 -24.91
N ASP A 364 -19.25 -14.01 -25.97
CA ASP A 364 -19.88 -15.14 -26.63
C ASP A 364 -19.67 -15.09 -28.15
N LYS A 365 -20.26 -16.01 -28.88
CA LYS A 365 -20.16 -16.07 -30.34
C LYS A 365 -20.64 -14.79 -31.05
N GLN A 366 -21.61 -14.08 -30.47
CA GLN A 366 -22.17 -12.86 -31.07
C GLN A 366 -21.37 -11.62 -30.65
N HIS A 367 -20.80 -11.64 -29.46
CA HIS A 367 -20.01 -10.55 -28.87
C HIS A 367 -18.67 -11.08 -28.37
N PRO A 368 -17.74 -11.45 -29.26
CA PRO A 368 -16.52 -12.15 -28.88
C PRO A 368 -15.43 -11.25 -28.26
N TYR A 369 -15.62 -9.92 -28.25
CA TYR A 369 -14.61 -8.94 -27.81
C TYR A 369 -15.00 -8.28 -26.50
N SER A 370 -13.99 -8.07 -25.64
CA SER A 370 -14.12 -7.33 -24.39
C SER A 370 -14.27 -5.80 -24.63
N MET A 371 -14.26 -5.05 -23.53
CA MET A 371 -13.90 -3.65 -23.57
C MET A 371 -12.56 -3.54 -24.28
N THR A 372 -12.38 -2.50 -25.10
CA THR A 372 -11.16 -2.28 -25.88
C THR A 372 -10.57 -0.94 -25.49
N LEU A 373 -9.34 -0.94 -24.97
CA LEU A 373 -8.55 0.28 -24.89
C LEU A 373 -7.99 0.58 -26.29
N MET A 374 -8.25 1.77 -26.79
CA MET A 374 -7.73 2.24 -28.07
C MET A 374 -6.89 3.48 -27.87
N LEU A 375 -5.65 3.43 -28.33
CA LEU A 375 -4.66 4.49 -28.21
C LEU A 375 -4.02 4.78 -29.56
N THR A 376 -3.47 5.98 -29.71
CA THR A 376 -2.54 6.32 -30.80
C THR A 376 -1.10 6.26 -30.30
N ALA A 377 -0.12 6.04 -31.17
CA ALA A 377 1.28 6.02 -30.76
C ALA A 377 1.72 7.34 -30.11
N ASP A 378 1.13 8.47 -30.51
CA ASP A 378 1.39 9.79 -29.93
C ASP A 378 0.94 9.89 -28.45
N SER A 379 0.05 9.00 -28.02
CA SER A 379 -0.38 8.89 -26.61
C SER A 379 0.63 8.14 -25.75
N ILE A 380 1.63 7.48 -26.37
CA ILE A 380 2.63 6.68 -25.69
C ILE A 380 3.91 7.48 -25.59
N ARG A 381 4.32 7.80 -24.39
CA ARG A 381 5.52 8.59 -24.18
C ARG A 381 6.78 7.84 -24.58
N PRO A 382 7.81 8.57 -25.04
CA PRO A 382 9.09 7.96 -25.43
C PRO A 382 9.81 7.21 -24.31
N ASP A 383 9.57 7.61 -23.07
CA ASP A 383 10.17 7.03 -21.86
C ASP A 383 9.40 5.83 -21.30
N TRP A 384 8.23 5.49 -21.83
CA TRP A 384 7.52 4.27 -21.44
C TRP A 384 8.03 3.07 -22.23
N ASP A 385 8.50 2.05 -21.54
CA ASP A 385 9.06 0.83 -22.14
C ASP A 385 8.22 -0.41 -21.89
N MET A 386 7.28 -0.32 -20.95
CA MET A 386 6.43 -1.44 -20.55
C MET A 386 4.97 -1.06 -20.50
N VAL A 387 4.12 -2.00 -20.92
CA VAL A 387 2.68 -1.97 -20.65
C VAL A 387 2.32 -3.14 -19.75
N ASN A 388 1.65 -2.86 -18.64
CA ASN A 388 1.06 -3.87 -17.78
C ASN A 388 -0.45 -3.87 -17.98
N VAL A 389 -1.02 -5.06 -18.05
CA VAL A 389 -2.44 -5.27 -18.25
C VAL A 389 -2.95 -6.25 -17.22
N ALA A 390 -4.07 -5.94 -16.61
CA ALA A 390 -4.74 -6.79 -15.66
C ALA A 390 -6.25 -6.83 -15.94
N PHE A 391 -6.89 -7.96 -15.75
CA PHE A 391 -8.33 -8.10 -15.85
C PHE A 391 -8.82 -9.35 -15.13
N GLU A 392 -10.11 -9.40 -14.85
CA GLU A 392 -10.74 -10.55 -14.24
C GLU A 392 -11.63 -11.28 -15.26
N LEU A 393 -11.55 -12.60 -15.24
CA LEU A 393 -12.37 -13.48 -16.06
C LEU A 393 -13.09 -14.52 -15.22
N LYS A 394 -14.32 -14.86 -15.64
CA LYS A 394 -15.08 -15.96 -15.10
C LYS A 394 -15.51 -16.87 -16.25
N ARG A 395 -15.04 -18.11 -16.27
CA ARG A 395 -15.42 -19.14 -17.24
C ARG A 395 -16.40 -20.13 -16.62
N GLN A 396 -17.23 -20.72 -17.47
CA GLN A 396 -18.18 -21.76 -17.04
C GLN A 396 -17.58 -23.16 -17.17
N ASP A 397 -16.74 -23.36 -18.18
CA ASP A 397 -16.12 -24.66 -18.48
C ASP A 397 -14.70 -24.47 -19.07
N ASP A 398 -14.04 -25.60 -19.34
CA ASP A 398 -12.70 -25.66 -19.92
C ASP A 398 -12.66 -25.54 -21.45
N LEU A 399 -13.80 -25.37 -22.10
CA LEU A 399 -13.91 -25.28 -23.56
C LEU A 399 -13.66 -23.84 -24.05
N CYS A 400 -13.73 -22.86 -23.16
CA CYS A 400 -13.43 -21.48 -23.51
C CYS A 400 -11.94 -21.32 -23.89
N ASN A 401 -11.67 -20.45 -24.86
CA ASN A 401 -10.32 -20.16 -25.33
C ASN A 401 -10.10 -18.64 -25.47
N PRO A 402 -10.09 -17.90 -24.36
CA PRO A 402 -9.82 -16.48 -24.39
C PRO A 402 -8.33 -16.23 -24.66
N VAL A 403 -8.06 -15.17 -25.43
CA VAL A 403 -6.73 -14.60 -25.60
C VAL A 403 -6.75 -13.11 -25.30
N PHE A 404 -5.70 -12.64 -24.65
CA PHE A 404 -5.42 -11.22 -24.59
C PHE A 404 -4.69 -10.80 -25.85
N ALA A 405 -5.17 -9.78 -26.55
CA ALA A 405 -4.67 -9.33 -27.84
C ALA A 405 -4.17 -7.89 -27.78
N VAL A 406 -3.01 -7.67 -28.38
CA VAL A 406 -2.45 -6.36 -28.69
C VAL A 406 -2.44 -6.19 -30.20
N GLU A 407 -3.37 -5.41 -30.71
CA GLU A 407 -3.53 -5.14 -32.15
C GLU A 407 -2.89 -3.79 -32.49
N LYS A 408 -1.95 -3.80 -33.43
CA LYS A 408 -1.20 -2.63 -33.87
C LYS A 408 -1.47 -2.37 -35.34
N HIS A 409 -1.87 -1.14 -35.72
CA HIS A 409 -2.11 -0.71 -37.09
C HIS A 409 -1.05 0.30 -37.54
N GLY A 410 -0.36 0.01 -38.59
CA GLY A 410 0.65 0.89 -39.21
C GLY A 410 0.05 1.90 -40.20
N VAL A 411 0.91 2.75 -40.79
CA VAL A 411 0.53 3.84 -41.72
C VAL A 411 -0.02 3.34 -43.06
N GLN A 412 0.32 2.12 -43.49
CA GLN A 412 -0.05 1.53 -44.78
C GLN A 412 -1.02 0.37 -44.63
N ASP A 413 -1.97 0.45 -43.70
CA ASP A 413 -2.89 -0.65 -43.35
C ASP A 413 -2.20 -1.95 -42.91
N GLU A 414 -0.92 -1.88 -42.56
CA GLU A 414 -0.20 -2.98 -41.94
C GLU A 414 -0.80 -3.27 -40.55
N LYS A 415 -1.27 -4.48 -40.42
CA LYS A 415 -1.86 -4.95 -39.15
C LYS A 415 -1.01 -6.06 -38.54
N SER A 416 -0.59 -5.90 -37.33
CA SER A 416 0.00 -6.97 -36.51
C SER A 416 -0.82 -7.21 -35.26
N ILE A 417 -0.92 -8.47 -34.82
CA ILE A 417 -1.64 -8.86 -33.61
C ILE A 417 -0.73 -9.81 -32.84
N ASP A 418 -0.37 -9.39 -31.62
CA ASP A 418 0.24 -10.28 -30.64
C ASP A 418 -0.88 -10.84 -29.76
N SER A 419 -0.88 -12.14 -29.56
CA SER A 419 -1.91 -12.84 -28.81
C SER A 419 -1.29 -13.66 -27.69
N TYR A 420 -1.85 -13.54 -26.49
CA TYR A 420 -1.38 -14.19 -25.28
C TYR A 420 -2.49 -15.08 -24.73
N ALA A 421 -2.18 -16.37 -24.51
CA ALA A 421 -3.12 -17.31 -23.98
C ALA A 421 -3.52 -16.94 -22.54
N VAL A 422 -4.82 -16.81 -22.29
CA VAL A 422 -5.36 -16.49 -20.97
C VAL A 422 -5.68 -17.77 -20.18
N LYS A 423 -5.97 -18.85 -20.89
CA LYS A 423 -6.42 -20.13 -20.29
C LYS A 423 -5.46 -20.66 -19.22
N GLU A 424 -4.16 -20.45 -19.38
CA GLU A 424 -3.14 -20.92 -18.45
C GLU A 424 -3.17 -20.19 -17.09
N GLN A 425 -3.68 -18.96 -17.08
CA GLN A 425 -3.81 -18.15 -15.86
C GLN A 425 -5.15 -18.34 -15.15
N ILE A 426 -6.16 -18.88 -15.84
CA ILE A 426 -7.50 -19.10 -15.29
C ILE A 426 -7.66 -20.58 -14.97
N GLN A 427 -7.74 -20.91 -13.70
CA GLN A 427 -7.78 -22.31 -13.25
C GLN A 427 -9.16 -22.76 -12.76
N LYS A 428 -10.04 -21.81 -12.40
CA LYS A 428 -11.32 -22.13 -11.74
C LYS A 428 -12.50 -21.93 -12.68
N ASN A 429 -13.45 -22.86 -12.65
CA ASN A 429 -14.74 -22.69 -13.29
C ASN A 429 -15.72 -22.01 -12.33
N ASP A 430 -16.67 -21.24 -12.88
CA ASP A 430 -17.71 -20.50 -12.14
C ASP A 430 -17.22 -19.51 -11.05
N ALA A 431 -15.94 -19.17 -11.07
CA ALA A 431 -15.36 -18.18 -10.18
C ALA A 431 -14.61 -17.10 -10.98
N TRP A 432 -14.54 -15.88 -10.44
CA TRP A 432 -13.67 -14.84 -10.98
C TRP A 432 -12.22 -15.22 -10.71
N ASP A 433 -11.40 -15.15 -11.75
CA ASP A 433 -9.97 -15.40 -11.71
C ASP A 433 -9.25 -14.25 -12.39
N PHE A 434 -8.00 -13.98 -12.00
CA PHE A 434 -7.25 -12.79 -12.36
C PHE A 434 -6.16 -13.14 -13.37
N ALA A 435 -6.07 -12.37 -14.47
CA ALA A 435 -5.00 -12.52 -15.46
C ALA A 435 -4.17 -11.24 -15.57
N THR A 436 -2.85 -11.38 -15.64
CA THR A 436 -1.90 -10.26 -15.74
C THR A 436 -0.88 -10.48 -16.84
N TYR A 437 -0.51 -9.39 -17.50
CA TYR A 437 0.54 -9.36 -18.52
C TYR A 437 1.43 -8.16 -18.35
N ALA A 438 2.75 -8.35 -18.49
CA ALA A 438 3.74 -7.28 -18.57
C ALA A 438 4.47 -7.43 -19.91
N LEU A 439 4.29 -6.48 -20.80
CA LEU A 439 4.77 -6.54 -22.17
C LEU A 439 5.73 -5.38 -22.47
N PRO A 440 6.86 -5.63 -23.13
CA PRO A 440 7.74 -4.55 -23.60
C PRO A 440 7.07 -3.74 -24.70
N ILE A 441 7.28 -2.44 -24.70
CA ILE A 441 6.90 -1.53 -25.79
C ILE A 441 8.01 -1.55 -26.82
N ASP A 442 7.78 -2.29 -27.90
CA ASP A 442 8.72 -2.44 -29.01
C ASP A 442 8.63 -1.27 -30.03
N SER A 443 9.46 -1.30 -31.06
CA SER A 443 9.47 -0.30 -32.12
C SER A 443 8.16 -0.28 -32.93
N VAL A 444 7.50 -1.43 -33.09
CA VAL A 444 6.23 -1.55 -33.82
C VAL A 444 5.10 -0.91 -33.01
N PHE A 445 5.14 -1.07 -31.69
CA PHE A 445 4.22 -0.41 -30.79
C PHE A 445 4.35 1.13 -30.88
N ARG A 446 5.59 1.64 -30.97
CA ARG A 446 5.88 3.08 -31.05
C ARG A 446 5.55 3.72 -32.39
N THR A 447 5.48 2.95 -33.46
CA THR A 447 5.22 3.45 -34.83
C THR A 447 3.79 3.19 -35.29
N ALA A 448 3.00 2.48 -34.52
CA ALA A 448 1.61 2.19 -34.86
C ALA A 448 0.76 3.46 -34.84
N GLN A 449 -0.13 3.65 -35.81
CA GLN A 449 -1.12 4.73 -35.77
C GLN A 449 -2.20 4.48 -34.70
N ILE A 450 -2.63 3.22 -34.60
CA ILE A 450 -3.65 2.81 -33.64
C ILE A 450 -3.17 1.53 -32.96
N ILE A 451 -3.31 1.51 -31.63
CA ILE A 451 -3.04 0.37 -30.78
C ILE A 451 -4.33 0.03 -30.04
N LYS A 452 -4.71 -1.25 -30.06
CA LYS A 452 -5.88 -1.74 -29.33
C LYS A 452 -5.47 -2.88 -28.42
N LEU A 453 -5.91 -2.80 -27.17
CA LEU A 453 -5.75 -3.84 -26.17
C LEU A 453 -7.14 -4.35 -25.76
N TYR A 454 -7.35 -5.66 -25.91
CA TYR A 454 -8.64 -6.29 -25.63
C TYR A 454 -8.48 -7.79 -25.39
N VAL A 455 -9.52 -8.42 -24.82
CA VAL A 455 -9.63 -9.87 -24.74
C VAL A 455 -10.61 -10.35 -25.81
N HIS A 456 -10.24 -11.40 -26.50
CA HIS A 456 -11.06 -12.07 -27.51
C HIS A 456 -11.32 -13.52 -27.12
N ASN A 457 -12.58 -13.93 -27.11
CA ASN A 457 -12.95 -15.32 -26.91
C ASN A 457 -13.17 -16.01 -28.25
N PHE A 458 -12.29 -16.94 -28.61
CA PHE A 458 -12.36 -17.71 -29.86
C PHE A 458 -13.31 -18.91 -29.79
N SER A 459 -13.86 -19.22 -28.62
CA SER A 459 -14.73 -20.37 -28.44
C SER A 459 -16.21 -20.00 -28.46
N ASP A 460 -17.05 -21.00 -28.66
CA ASP A 460 -18.52 -20.89 -28.51
C ASP A 460 -18.95 -20.90 -27.04
N SER A 461 -18.05 -21.31 -26.11
CA SER A 461 -18.31 -21.29 -24.67
C SER A 461 -18.19 -19.87 -24.11
N PRO A 462 -19.26 -19.34 -23.48
CA PRO A 462 -19.25 -17.96 -23.01
C PRO A 462 -18.34 -17.79 -21.79
N ILE A 463 -17.71 -16.61 -21.73
CA ILE A 463 -16.93 -16.14 -20.56
C ILE A 463 -17.40 -14.75 -20.16
N GLN A 464 -17.22 -14.41 -18.90
CA GLN A 464 -17.43 -13.05 -18.41
C GLN A 464 -16.08 -12.38 -18.13
N ILE A 465 -15.95 -11.12 -18.50
CA ILE A 465 -14.77 -10.28 -18.22
C ILE A 465 -15.22 -9.03 -17.51
N ARG A 466 -14.37 -8.53 -16.61
CA ARG A 466 -14.53 -7.23 -15.98
C ARG A 466 -13.18 -6.59 -15.66
N ASN A 467 -13.22 -5.26 -15.42
CA ASN A 467 -12.10 -4.49 -14.86
C ASN A 467 -10.80 -4.62 -15.66
N LEU A 468 -10.84 -4.23 -16.96
CA LEU A 468 -9.62 -4.13 -17.75
C LEU A 468 -8.80 -2.92 -17.29
N ASP A 469 -7.67 -3.19 -16.66
CA ASP A 469 -6.72 -2.24 -16.13
C ASP A 469 -5.45 -2.26 -16.97
N VAL A 470 -5.01 -1.09 -17.48
CA VAL A 470 -3.82 -0.96 -18.33
C VAL A 470 -2.96 0.18 -17.81
N SER A 471 -1.70 -0.08 -17.52
CA SER A 471 -0.73 0.96 -17.15
C SER A 471 0.49 0.91 -18.05
N PHE A 472 0.91 2.10 -18.51
CA PHE A 472 2.13 2.31 -19.28
C PHE A 472 3.17 2.95 -18.39
N ARG A 473 4.38 2.46 -18.40
CA ARG A 473 5.44 2.97 -17.53
C ARG A 473 6.84 2.77 -18.12
N PRO A 474 7.83 3.56 -17.67
CA PRO A 474 9.22 3.32 -17.98
C PRO A 474 9.66 1.94 -17.47
N ALA A 475 10.53 1.26 -18.21
CA ALA A 475 11.28 0.11 -17.70
C ALA A 475 12.60 0.62 -17.14
N TYR A 476 12.59 1.04 -15.89
CA TYR A 476 13.83 1.38 -15.21
C TYR A 476 14.59 0.10 -14.90
N LEU A 477 15.62 -0.17 -15.72
CA LEU A 477 16.55 -1.28 -15.58
C LEU A 477 15.93 -2.70 -15.72
N LYS A 478 16.72 -3.61 -16.26
CA LYS A 478 16.33 -5.02 -16.36
C LYS A 478 16.27 -5.62 -14.96
N PRO A 479 15.27 -6.49 -14.65
CA PRO A 479 15.22 -7.16 -13.37
C PRO A 479 16.58 -7.86 -13.12
N ARG A 480 17.14 -7.68 -11.93
CA ARG A 480 18.40 -8.32 -11.51
C ARG A 480 18.26 -9.83 -11.37
N VAL A 481 17.04 -10.31 -11.24
CA VAL A 481 16.69 -11.73 -11.13
C VAL A 481 15.93 -12.14 -12.38
N LYS A 482 16.42 -13.15 -13.10
CA LYS A 482 15.66 -13.81 -14.16
C LYS A 482 14.47 -14.50 -13.50
N ALA A 483 13.25 -14.25 -14.00
CA ALA A 483 12.06 -14.96 -13.57
C ALA A 483 12.35 -16.48 -13.59
N GLN A 484 12.33 -17.07 -12.42
CA GLN A 484 12.37 -18.53 -12.27
C GLN A 484 10.92 -19.00 -12.28
N THR A 485 10.61 -19.94 -13.16
CA THR A 485 9.27 -20.52 -13.20
C THR A 485 9.05 -21.36 -11.94
N TYR A 486 8.05 -21.00 -11.17
CA TYR A 486 7.53 -21.87 -10.10
C TYR A 486 7.10 -23.20 -10.72
N LYS A 487 7.82 -24.27 -10.39
CA LYS A 487 7.38 -25.63 -10.69
C LYS A 487 6.72 -26.16 -9.44
N SER A 488 5.39 -26.28 -9.46
CA SER A 488 4.73 -27.17 -8.49
C SER A 488 5.44 -28.53 -8.59
N ALA A 489 5.94 -29.05 -7.50
CA ALA A 489 6.34 -30.43 -7.45
C ALA A 489 5.07 -31.25 -7.79
N ASP A 490 5.04 -31.81 -9.00
CA ASP A 490 4.03 -32.82 -9.31
C ASP A 490 4.12 -33.82 -8.16
N ALA A 491 3.00 -33.96 -7.48
CA ALA A 491 2.81 -35.03 -6.53
C ALA A 491 3.01 -36.33 -7.29
N ASN A 492 4.23 -36.80 -7.32
CA ASN A 492 4.54 -38.12 -7.79
C ASN A 492 4.07 -39.08 -6.71
N ASP A 493 2.80 -39.43 -6.86
CA ASP A 493 2.21 -40.58 -6.20
C ASP A 493 3.08 -41.82 -6.39
N GLY A 494 3.33 -42.43 -5.29
CA GLY A 494 3.23 -43.86 -5.11
C GLY A 494 4.12 -44.73 -6.01
N LYS A 495 5.18 -45.17 -5.44
CA LYS A 495 5.37 -46.64 -5.37
C LYS A 495 6.08 -47.01 -4.08
#